data_f303244db6864237ba0d01e9d67e426d
#
_entry.id   f303244db6864237ba0d01e9d67e426d
#
_cell.length_a   1.000
_cell.length_b   1.000
_cell.length_c   1.000
_cell.angle_alpha   90.00
_cell.angle_beta   90.00
_cell.angle_gamma   90.00
#
_symmetry.space_group_name_H-M   'P 1'
#
loop_
_entity.id
_entity.type
_entity.pdbx_description
1 polymer ?
#
loop_
_entity_poly.entity_id
_entity_poly.type
_entity_poly.pdbx_seq_one_letter_code
_entity_poly.pdbx_strand_id
1 'polypeptide(L)'
;ERIDHIYQDPHDPAAKLFLHYGDLTNAEQLTHLIYNVRPDEIYHLGALSHVKVSFEIPEYTGDVTGLGTIRILEAMRRSGVAARFYQASSSEMFGSAAPPQSETTPFQPRSPYAIAKVYSYWMAVNYREAYGLFATNGILFNHESPRRGETFVTRKVTRAVARIRAGLQKKLFLGNLESKRDWGYAPEYVEAMWTMLQRDAADDFVLGTGEAHSVRELVEEAFGYAGLDWHAHVEIDSGYFRPTEVDFLQADASKARRVLGWSPKVTFRELVRIMVDADMQSAGLTPVGEGMRILEGKFGNWHQWHSGVTAVLQNNGSRVD
;
A
#
# COMPACT_ATOMS: atom_id res chain seq x y z
N GLU A 1 9.77 12.36 -6.99
CA GLU A 1 9.71 12.69 -5.55
C GLU A 1 9.95 11.45 -4.66
N ARG A 2 9.23 10.34 -4.87
CA ARG A 2 9.39 9.15 -4.01
C ARG A 2 10.61 8.30 -4.32
N ILE A 3 11.12 8.40 -5.53
CA ILE A 3 12.28 7.63 -6.04
C ILE A 3 13.49 8.52 -6.37
N ASP A 4 13.39 9.84 -6.22
CA ASP A 4 14.44 10.79 -6.61
C ASP A 4 15.77 10.48 -5.90
N HIS A 5 15.71 9.99 -4.67
CA HIS A 5 16.88 9.62 -3.86
C HIS A 5 17.63 8.38 -4.34
N ILE A 6 17.01 7.57 -5.21
CA ILE A 6 17.61 6.35 -5.80
C ILE A 6 17.77 6.48 -7.33
N TYR A 7 17.24 7.57 -7.93
CA TYR A 7 17.37 7.81 -9.36
C TYR A 7 18.79 8.28 -9.68
N GLN A 8 19.35 7.67 -10.69
CA GLN A 8 20.65 8.01 -11.26
C GLN A 8 20.46 8.25 -12.76
N ASP A 9 21.34 9.03 -13.36
CA ASP A 9 21.35 9.19 -14.82
C ASP A 9 21.52 7.80 -15.48
N PRO A 10 20.64 7.40 -16.40
CA PRO A 10 20.74 6.09 -17.05
C PRO A 10 22.03 5.88 -17.86
N HIS A 11 22.80 6.95 -18.15
CA HIS A 11 24.13 6.86 -18.78
C HIS A 11 25.24 6.54 -17.75
N ASP A 12 24.95 6.60 -16.45
CA ASP A 12 25.90 6.17 -15.44
C ASP A 12 26.00 4.62 -15.45
N PRO A 13 27.19 4.04 -15.67
CA PRO A 13 27.39 2.59 -15.67
C PRO A 13 26.99 1.92 -14.33
N ALA A 14 26.93 2.69 -13.25
CA ALA A 14 26.51 2.22 -11.92
C ALA A 14 24.99 2.34 -11.70
N ALA A 15 24.23 2.89 -12.64
CA ALA A 15 22.79 3.04 -12.53
C ALA A 15 22.10 1.68 -12.37
N LYS A 16 21.25 1.59 -11.33
CA LYS A 16 20.48 0.36 -11.00
C LYS A 16 18.98 0.53 -11.18
N LEU A 17 18.52 1.77 -11.41
CA LEU A 17 17.11 2.08 -11.60
C LEU A 17 16.91 2.65 -13.02
N PHE A 18 16.12 1.94 -13.81
CA PHE A 18 15.73 2.35 -15.15
C PHE A 18 14.22 2.61 -15.18
N LEU A 19 13.82 3.81 -15.62
CA LEU A 19 12.42 4.19 -15.72
C LEU A 19 11.94 4.00 -17.16
N HIS A 20 10.81 3.33 -17.32
CA HIS A 20 10.17 3.14 -18.61
C HIS A 20 8.78 3.77 -18.61
N TYR A 21 8.40 4.40 -19.71
CA TYR A 21 7.02 4.81 -19.92
C TYR A 21 6.17 3.58 -20.21
N GLY A 22 5.01 3.49 -19.58
CA GLY A 22 4.09 2.38 -19.78
C GLY A 22 2.69 2.72 -19.28
N ASP A 23 1.68 2.15 -19.93
CA ASP A 23 0.29 2.26 -19.55
C ASP A 23 -0.33 0.86 -19.47
N LEU A 24 -1.02 0.56 -18.36
CA LEU A 24 -1.69 -0.72 -18.17
C LEU A 24 -2.86 -0.94 -19.15
N THR A 25 -3.31 0.10 -19.84
CA THR A 25 -4.32 -0.01 -20.90
C THR A 25 -3.73 -0.38 -22.26
N ASN A 26 -2.40 -0.32 -22.43
CA ASN A 26 -1.71 -0.58 -23.70
C ASN A 26 -0.97 -1.93 -23.68
N ALA A 27 -1.62 -2.95 -24.25
CA ALA A 27 -1.10 -4.33 -24.27
C ALA A 27 0.19 -4.47 -25.13
N GLU A 28 0.30 -3.73 -26.24
CA GLU A 28 1.46 -3.77 -27.14
C GLU A 28 2.69 -3.21 -26.44
N GLN A 29 2.56 -2.05 -25.81
CA GLN A 29 3.65 -1.41 -25.07
C GLN A 29 4.15 -2.31 -23.92
N LEU A 30 3.24 -2.91 -23.14
CA LEU A 30 3.60 -3.83 -22.07
C LEU A 30 4.32 -5.08 -22.60
N THR A 31 3.86 -5.64 -23.73
CA THR A 31 4.49 -6.79 -24.36
C THR A 31 5.90 -6.44 -24.83
N HIS A 32 6.09 -5.29 -25.49
CA HIS A 32 7.39 -4.82 -25.94
C HIS A 32 8.35 -4.59 -24.75
N LEU A 33 7.84 -3.97 -23.67
CA LEU A 33 8.63 -3.72 -22.46
C LEU A 33 9.11 -5.03 -21.82
N ILE A 34 8.22 -5.97 -21.59
CA ILE A 34 8.55 -7.27 -20.95
C ILE A 34 9.49 -8.09 -21.84
N TYR A 35 9.28 -8.07 -23.16
CA TYR A 35 10.14 -8.77 -24.11
C TYR A 35 11.58 -8.22 -24.10
N ASN A 36 11.74 -6.89 -24.04
CA ASN A 36 13.05 -6.26 -24.07
C ASN A 36 13.77 -6.32 -22.72
N VAL A 37 13.07 -6.11 -21.62
CA VAL A 37 13.67 -6.12 -20.27
C VAL A 37 13.99 -7.55 -19.82
N ARG A 38 13.16 -8.54 -20.19
CA ARG A 38 13.26 -9.95 -19.77
C ARG A 38 13.49 -10.09 -18.26
N PRO A 39 12.60 -9.54 -17.43
CA PRO A 39 12.78 -9.53 -15.99
C PRO A 39 12.75 -10.95 -15.40
N ASP A 40 13.48 -11.16 -14.29
CA ASP A 40 13.39 -12.37 -13.48
C ASP A 40 12.16 -12.34 -12.57
N GLU A 41 11.79 -11.15 -12.09
CA GLU A 41 10.67 -10.92 -11.19
C GLU A 41 9.82 -9.72 -11.65
N ILE A 42 8.50 -9.85 -11.54
CA ILE A 42 7.54 -8.78 -11.82
C ILE A 42 6.67 -8.55 -10.59
N TYR A 43 6.74 -7.37 -10.00
CA TYR A 43 5.86 -6.93 -8.92
C TYR A 43 4.78 -6.02 -9.49
N HIS A 44 3.61 -6.58 -9.78
CA HIS A 44 2.49 -5.82 -10.33
C HIS A 44 1.71 -5.11 -9.21
N LEU A 45 2.07 -3.85 -8.99
CA LEU A 45 1.44 -2.96 -8.00
C LEU A 45 0.52 -1.91 -8.65
N GLY A 46 0.51 -1.84 -9.99
CA GLY A 46 -0.26 -0.86 -10.74
C GLY A 46 -1.76 -1.10 -10.63
N ALA A 47 -2.50 -0.09 -10.22
CA ALA A 47 -3.96 -0.12 -10.12
C ALA A 47 -4.51 1.30 -9.88
N LEU A 48 -5.79 1.53 -10.20
CA LEU A 48 -6.54 2.61 -9.60
C LEU A 48 -6.98 2.18 -8.20
N SER A 49 -6.18 2.49 -7.18
CA SER A 49 -6.31 1.92 -5.83
C SER A 49 -7.21 2.73 -4.87
N HIS A 50 -7.71 3.89 -5.29
CA HIS A 50 -8.58 4.71 -4.45
C HIS A 50 -10.03 4.24 -4.54
N VAL A 51 -10.51 3.53 -3.50
CA VAL A 51 -11.82 2.86 -3.49
C VAL A 51 -12.97 3.82 -3.82
N LYS A 52 -13.02 5.03 -3.21
CA LYS A 52 -14.09 6.00 -3.50
C LYS A 52 -14.08 6.43 -4.96
N VAL A 53 -12.92 6.76 -5.53
CA VAL A 53 -12.78 7.17 -6.94
C VAL A 53 -13.23 6.06 -7.89
N SER A 54 -13.09 4.79 -7.50
CA SER A 54 -13.54 3.68 -8.35
C SER A 54 -15.06 3.68 -8.62
N PHE A 55 -15.85 4.29 -7.74
CA PHE A 55 -17.29 4.49 -7.99
C PHE A 55 -17.59 5.60 -9.00
N GLU A 56 -16.68 6.57 -9.13
CA GLU A 56 -16.84 7.70 -10.06
C GLU A 56 -16.41 7.31 -11.48
N ILE A 57 -15.39 6.44 -11.61
CA ILE A 57 -14.85 5.99 -12.91
C ILE A 57 -14.70 4.46 -12.96
N PRO A 58 -15.82 3.70 -12.87
CA PRO A 58 -15.77 2.24 -12.74
C PRO A 58 -15.21 1.52 -13.97
N GLU A 59 -15.47 2.00 -15.18
CA GLU A 59 -14.95 1.42 -16.42
C GLU A 59 -13.44 1.51 -16.47
N TYR A 60 -12.87 2.68 -16.24
CA TYR A 60 -11.42 2.88 -16.18
C TYR A 60 -10.78 2.06 -15.07
N THR A 61 -11.46 1.95 -13.92
CA THR A 61 -11.01 1.10 -12.80
C THR A 61 -10.92 -0.37 -13.24
N GLY A 62 -11.92 -0.89 -13.95
CA GLY A 62 -11.93 -2.25 -14.49
C GLY A 62 -10.83 -2.47 -15.53
N ASP A 63 -10.66 -1.52 -16.44
CA ASP A 63 -9.65 -1.58 -17.50
C ASP A 63 -8.22 -1.59 -16.97
N VAL A 64 -7.88 -0.61 -16.12
CA VAL A 64 -6.52 -0.49 -15.57
C VAL A 64 -6.23 -1.59 -14.54
N THR A 65 -7.13 -1.82 -13.58
CA THR A 65 -6.87 -2.73 -12.46
C THR A 65 -7.11 -4.18 -12.83
N GLY A 66 -8.21 -4.48 -13.53
CA GLY A 66 -8.58 -5.83 -13.93
C GLY A 66 -7.84 -6.28 -15.20
N LEU A 67 -8.14 -5.62 -16.32
CA LEU A 67 -7.56 -5.98 -17.62
C LEU A 67 -6.06 -5.68 -17.70
N GLY A 68 -5.55 -4.70 -16.95
CA GLY A 68 -4.11 -4.43 -16.85
C GLY A 68 -3.32 -5.65 -16.37
N THR A 69 -3.85 -6.40 -15.41
CA THR A 69 -3.22 -7.64 -14.91
C THR A 69 -3.11 -8.70 -16.03
N ILE A 70 -4.21 -8.93 -16.77
CA ILE A 70 -4.18 -9.94 -17.85
C ILE A 70 -3.24 -9.53 -18.98
N ARG A 71 -3.12 -8.23 -19.30
CA ARG A 71 -2.18 -7.74 -20.31
C ARG A 71 -0.73 -8.08 -19.96
N ILE A 72 -0.34 -7.96 -18.68
CA ILE A 72 1.00 -8.35 -18.22
C ILE A 72 1.17 -9.87 -18.30
N LEU A 73 0.22 -10.64 -17.79
CA LEU A 73 0.28 -12.11 -17.83
C LEU A 73 0.34 -12.63 -19.28
N GLU A 74 -0.44 -12.07 -20.21
CA GLU A 74 -0.37 -12.40 -21.64
C GLU A 74 0.95 -11.96 -22.27
N ALA A 75 1.49 -10.81 -21.90
CA ALA A 75 2.79 -10.38 -22.36
C ALA A 75 3.90 -11.36 -21.94
N MET A 76 3.89 -11.83 -20.69
CA MET A 76 4.81 -12.87 -20.20
C MET A 76 4.65 -14.16 -21.01
N ARG A 77 3.41 -14.67 -21.13
CA ARG A 77 3.13 -15.91 -21.84
C ARG A 77 3.56 -15.86 -23.30
N ARG A 78 3.24 -14.79 -24.02
CA ARG A 78 3.54 -14.64 -25.46
C ARG A 78 5.02 -14.39 -25.74
N SER A 79 5.70 -13.66 -24.85
CA SER A 79 7.14 -13.40 -24.99
C SER A 79 8.03 -14.57 -24.56
N GLY A 80 7.45 -15.59 -23.91
CA GLY A 80 8.20 -16.72 -23.33
C GLY A 80 9.15 -16.32 -22.22
N VAL A 81 8.90 -15.19 -21.56
CA VAL A 81 9.69 -14.72 -20.41
C VAL A 81 9.29 -15.50 -19.16
N ALA A 82 10.22 -16.24 -18.58
CA ALA A 82 10.01 -17.07 -17.39
C ALA A 82 10.19 -16.26 -16.11
N ALA A 83 9.52 -15.11 -16.01
CA ALA A 83 9.53 -14.28 -14.80
C ALA A 83 8.64 -14.86 -13.70
N ARG A 84 9.00 -14.60 -12.45
CA ARG A 84 8.12 -14.82 -11.29
C ARG A 84 7.23 -13.60 -11.12
N PHE A 85 5.91 -13.82 -11.08
CA PHE A 85 4.94 -12.74 -11.07
C PHE A 85 4.23 -12.65 -9.74
N TYR A 86 4.30 -11.46 -9.12
CA TYR A 86 3.56 -11.10 -7.93
C TYR A 86 2.37 -10.19 -8.30
N GLN A 87 1.16 -10.63 -7.97
CA GLN A 87 -0.07 -9.85 -8.06
C GLN A 87 -0.38 -9.19 -6.72
N ALA A 88 -0.40 -7.86 -6.67
CA ALA A 88 -0.93 -7.13 -5.52
C ALA A 88 -2.45 -7.25 -5.49
N SER A 89 -2.93 -8.21 -4.73
CA SER A 89 -4.34 -8.39 -4.39
C SER A 89 -4.69 -7.55 -3.15
N SER A 90 -5.94 -7.60 -2.68
CA SER A 90 -6.42 -6.67 -1.66
C SER A 90 -7.42 -7.32 -0.72
N SER A 91 -7.37 -6.95 0.57
CA SER A 91 -8.41 -7.30 1.55
C SER A 91 -9.80 -6.77 1.18
N GLU A 92 -9.90 -5.71 0.38
CA GLU A 92 -11.19 -5.19 -0.12
C GLU A 92 -11.95 -6.25 -0.96
N MET A 93 -11.28 -7.26 -1.49
CA MET A 93 -11.93 -8.39 -2.18
C MET A 93 -12.86 -9.18 -1.25
N PHE A 94 -12.53 -9.27 0.04
CA PHE A 94 -13.39 -9.93 1.02
C PHE A 94 -14.70 -9.15 1.28
N GLY A 95 -14.67 -7.84 1.19
CA GLY A 95 -15.84 -6.97 1.28
C GLY A 95 -16.68 -7.22 2.54
N SER A 96 -17.86 -7.82 2.39
CA SER A 96 -18.78 -8.11 3.51
C SER A 96 -18.60 -9.50 4.12
N ALA A 97 -17.59 -10.28 3.72
CA ALA A 97 -17.32 -11.58 4.33
C ALA A 97 -16.93 -11.42 5.81
N ALA A 98 -17.41 -12.34 6.65
CA ALA A 98 -17.15 -12.29 8.09
C ALA A 98 -15.64 -12.41 8.42
N PRO A 99 -15.12 -11.59 9.35
CA PRO A 99 -13.74 -11.69 9.82
C PRO A 99 -13.59 -12.85 10.84
N PRO A 100 -12.35 -13.34 11.07
CA PRO A 100 -11.14 -13.03 10.32
C PRO A 100 -11.14 -13.68 8.93
N GLN A 101 -10.58 -12.97 7.93
CA GLN A 101 -10.54 -13.47 6.57
C GLN A 101 -9.20 -14.12 6.25
N SER A 102 -9.26 -15.29 5.62
CA SER A 102 -8.12 -16.12 5.19
C SER A 102 -8.17 -16.41 3.69
N GLU A 103 -7.20 -17.15 3.18
CA GLU A 103 -7.14 -17.58 1.78
C GLU A 103 -8.35 -18.45 1.34
N THR A 104 -9.06 -19.05 2.28
CA THR A 104 -10.26 -19.88 2.01
C THR A 104 -11.56 -19.13 2.17
N THR A 105 -11.53 -17.88 2.64
CA THR A 105 -12.73 -17.04 2.79
C THR A 105 -13.26 -16.62 1.43
N PRO A 106 -14.54 -16.87 1.08
CA PRO A 106 -15.13 -16.42 -0.18
C PRO A 106 -15.08 -14.90 -0.34
N PHE A 107 -14.75 -14.43 -1.54
CA PHE A 107 -14.77 -13.02 -1.85
C PHE A 107 -16.20 -12.49 -1.99
N GLN A 108 -16.49 -11.34 -1.38
CA GLN A 108 -17.76 -10.63 -1.40
C GLN A 108 -17.54 -9.12 -1.64
N PRO A 109 -16.92 -8.75 -2.79
CA PRO A 109 -16.47 -7.38 -3.03
C PRO A 109 -17.61 -6.36 -2.97
N ARG A 110 -17.30 -5.12 -2.49
CA ARG A 110 -18.28 -4.05 -2.28
C ARG A 110 -17.91 -2.76 -3.00
N SER A 111 -17.02 -2.83 -4.00
CA SER A 111 -16.64 -1.67 -4.82
C SER A 111 -16.14 -2.09 -6.19
N PRO A 112 -16.21 -1.21 -7.21
CA PRO A 112 -15.62 -1.50 -8.53
C PRO A 112 -14.12 -1.85 -8.44
N TYR A 113 -13.36 -1.19 -7.56
CA TYR A 113 -11.98 -1.56 -7.28
C TYR A 113 -11.84 -3.00 -6.77
N ALA A 114 -12.63 -3.38 -5.78
CA ALA A 114 -12.58 -4.72 -5.21
C ALA A 114 -12.96 -5.80 -6.23
N ILE A 115 -13.98 -5.55 -7.07
CA ILE A 115 -14.40 -6.44 -8.16
C ILE A 115 -13.25 -6.61 -9.18
N ALA A 116 -12.59 -5.51 -9.58
CA ALA A 116 -11.46 -5.57 -10.49
C ALA A 116 -10.28 -6.35 -9.89
N LYS A 117 -10.03 -6.24 -8.59
CA LYS A 117 -9.01 -7.02 -7.87
C LYS A 117 -9.38 -8.51 -7.78
N VAL A 118 -10.65 -8.87 -7.61
CA VAL A 118 -11.11 -10.27 -7.68
C VAL A 118 -10.85 -10.85 -9.08
N TYR A 119 -11.14 -10.10 -10.13
CA TYR A 119 -10.80 -10.51 -11.49
C TYR A 119 -9.30 -10.76 -11.65
N SER A 120 -8.46 -9.82 -11.22
CA SER A 120 -7.00 -9.93 -11.27
C SER A 120 -6.47 -11.14 -10.51
N TYR A 121 -7.02 -11.39 -9.31
CA TYR A 121 -6.70 -12.55 -8.48
C TYR A 121 -6.95 -13.87 -9.25
N TRP A 122 -8.15 -14.04 -9.78
CA TRP A 122 -8.51 -15.27 -10.49
C TRP A 122 -7.76 -15.42 -11.80
N MET A 123 -7.37 -14.34 -12.47
CA MET A 123 -6.52 -14.41 -13.65
C MET A 123 -5.11 -14.90 -13.28
N ALA A 124 -4.52 -14.45 -12.18
CA ALA A 124 -3.23 -14.94 -11.71
C ALA A 124 -3.29 -16.46 -11.38
N VAL A 125 -4.34 -16.91 -10.69
CA VAL A 125 -4.59 -18.33 -10.41
C VAL A 125 -4.74 -19.12 -11.71
N ASN A 126 -5.58 -18.64 -12.63
CA ASN A 126 -5.82 -19.33 -13.91
C ASN A 126 -4.56 -19.46 -14.76
N TYR A 127 -3.73 -18.42 -14.84
CA TYR A 127 -2.48 -18.48 -15.60
C TYR A 127 -1.44 -19.40 -14.96
N ARG A 128 -1.43 -19.51 -13.65
CA ARG A 128 -0.62 -20.48 -12.91
C ARG A 128 -1.05 -21.91 -13.26
N GLU A 129 -2.35 -22.19 -13.23
CA GLU A 129 -2.88 -23.54 -13.45
C GLU A 129 -2.90 -23.95 -14.93
N ALA A 130 -3.32 -23.06 -15.82
CA ALA A 130 -3.49 -23.37 -17.23
C ALA A 130 -2.19 -23.33 -18.03
N TYR A 131 -1.25 -22.46 -17.68
CA TYR A 131 -0.05 -22.22 -18.46
C TYR A 131 1.26 -22.46 -17.69
N GLY A 132 1.20 -22.86 -16.43
CA GLY A 132 2.37 -23.14 -15.61
C GLY A 132 3.21 -21.88 -15.27
N LEU A 133 2.64 -20.68 -15.38
CA LEU A 133 3.35 -19.48 -14.98
C LEU A 133 3.54 -19.45 -13.47
N PHE A 134 4.70 -18.99 -13.01
CA PHE A 134 4.88 -18.70 -11.60
C PHE A 134 4.15 -17.40 -11.28
N ALA A 135 2.88 -17.50 -10.86
CA ALA A 135 2.05 -16.35 -10.51
C ALA A 135 1.48 -16.54 -9.09
N THR A 136 1.75 -15.58 -8.21
CA THR A 136 1.36 -15.58 -6.80
C THR A 136 0.54 -14.36 -6.45
N ASN A 137 -0.46 -14.51 -5.58
CA ASN A 137 -1.26 -13.39 -5.08
C ASN A 137 -0.92 -13.07 -3.63
N GLY A 138 -0.54 -11.82 -3.35
CA GLY A 138 -0.51 -11.30 -2.00
C GLY A 138 -1.83 -10.60 -1.68
N ILE A 139 -2.68 -11.20 -0.83
CA ILE A 139 -3.94 -10.60 -0.38
C ILE A 139 -3.61 -9.72 0.81
N LEU A 140 -3.23 -8.48 0.52
CA LEU A 140 -2.73 -7.55 1.52
C LEU A 140 -3.87 -6.82 2.21
N PHE A 141 -3.84 -6.83 3.53
CA PHE A 141 -4.59 -5.90 4.35
C PHE A 141 -3.93 -4.52 4.32
N ASN A 142 -4.52 -3.53 4.96
CA ASN A 142 -4.01 -2.17 4.87
C ASN A 142 -2.57 -2.10 5.39
N HIS A 143 -1.67 -1.60 4.56
CA HIS A 143 -0.26 -1.46 4.90
C HIS A 143 0.19 -0.02 4.65
N GLU A 144 0.70 0.59 5.69
CA GLU A 144 0.85 2.02 5.80
C GLU A 144 2.30 2.41 6.10
N SER A 145 2.66 3.62 5.75
CA SER A 145 3.95 4.21 6.08
C SER A 145 3.90 5.74 5.93
N PRO A 146 4.93 6.47 6.35
CA PRO A 146 5.07 7.89 6.04
C PRO A 146 5.03 8.24 4.54
N ARG A 147 5.17 7.25 3.66
CA ARG A 147 5.07 7.39 2.20
C ARG A 147 3.67 7.12 1.63
N ARG A 148 2.69 6.80 2.48
CA ARG A 148 1.31 6.59 2.05
C ARG A 148 0.77 7.82 1.32
N GLY A 149 -0.09 7.63 0.32
CA GLY A 149 -0.78 8.72 -0.36
C GLY A 149 -1.61 9.57 0.61
N GLU A 150 -1.55 10.88 0.49
CA GLU A 150 -2.10 11.85 1.45
C GLU A 150 -3.63 11.82 1.58
N THR A 151 -4.32 11.26 0.60
CA THR A 151 -5.79 11.12 0.57
C THR A 151 -6.29 9.88 1.30
N PHE A 152 -5.41 8.92 1.63
CA PHE A 152 -5.78 7.74 2.40
C PHE A 152 -5.89 8.07 3.89
N VAL A 153 -6.86 7.44 4.56
CA VAL A 153 -7.31 7.83 5.91
C VAL A 153 -6.17 7.94 6.92
N THR A 154 -5.25 6.98 6.96
CA THR A 154 -4.13 6.99 7.90
C THR A 154 -3.25 8.22 7.72
N ARG A 155 -2.78 8.46 6.50
CA ARG A 155 -1.93 9.61 6.19
C ARG A 155 -2.70 10.93 6.28
N LYS A 156 -3.99 10.93 5.90
CA LYS A 156 -4.86 12.10 6.05
C LYS A 156 -4.95 12.54 7.51
N VAL A 157 -5.06 11.58 8.45
CA VAL A 157 -5.11 11.85 9.88
C VAL A 157 -3.76 12.34 10.40
N THR A 158 -2.67 11.60 10.17
CA THR A 158 -1.35 11.95 10.73
C THR A 158 -0.81 13.26 10.19
N ARG A 159 -1.03 13.53 8.91
CA ARG A 159 -0.70 14.82 8.28
C ARG A 159 -1.53 15.98 8.83
N ALA A 160 -2.83 15.76 9.05
CA ALA A 160 -3.69 16.78 9.68
C ALA A 160 -3.23 17.10 11.10
N VAL A 161 -2.88 16.09 11.90
CA VAL A 161 -2.31 16.27 13.26
C VAL A 161 -1.08 17.18 13.21
N ALA A 162 -0.12 16.90 12.34
CA ALA A 162 1.09 17.72 12.19
C ALA A 162 0.76 19.15 11.76
N ARG A 163 -0.13 19.33 10.78
CA ARG A 163 -0.55 20.66 10.28
C ARG A 163 -1.34 21.45 11.30
N ILE A 164 -2.19 20.82 12.11
CA ILE A 164 -2.92 21.44 13.20
C ILE A 164 -1.94 21.91 14.27
N ARG A 165 -0.97 21.07 14.63
CA ARG A 165 0.09 21.39 15.58
C ARG A 165 0.96 22.57 15.11
N ALA A 166 1.19 22.68 13.80
CA ALA A 166 1.91 23.79 13.17
C ALA A 166 1.05 25.06 12.98
N GLY A 167 -0.23 25.06 13.33
CA GLY A 167 -1.16 26.16 13.10
C GLY A 167 -1.57 26.36 11.63
N LEU A 168 -1.24 25.43 10.74
CA LEU A 168 -1.51 25.49 9.30
C LEU A 168 -2.90 24.96 8.91
N GLN A 169 -3.58 24.28 9.84
CA GLN A 169 -4.91 23.70 9.64
C GLN A 169 -5.71 23.77 10.93
N LYS A 170 -7.03 23.95 10.84
CA LYS A 170 -7.90 24.03 12.04
C LYS A 170 -8.76 22.78 12.22
N LYS A 171 -9.25 22.21 11.12
CA LYS A 171 -10.21 21.11 11.12
C LYS A 171 -9.77 19.98 10.20
N LEU A 172 -10.14 18.76 10.58
CA LEU A 172 -10.02 17.54 9.78
C LEU A 172 -11.43 16.98 9.55
N PHE A 173 -11.79 16.78 8.28
CA PHE A 173 -13.08 16.18 7.90
C PHE A 173 -12.89 14.71 7.56
N LEU A 174 -13.66 13.84 8.20
CA LEU A 174 -13.63 12.38 8.02
C LEU A 174 -15.04 11.85 7.74
N GLY A 175 -15.13 10.63 7.20
CA GLY A 175 -16.39 9.91 7.04
C GLY A 175 -16.68 9.02 8.26
N ASN A 176 -16.95 7.74 8.00
CA ASN A 176 -17.29 6.76 9.04
C ASN A 176 -16.10 6.48 9.97
N LEU A 177 -16.23 6.84 11.25
CA LEU A 177 -15.21 6.57 12.27
C LEU A 177 -15.24 5.15 12.82
N GLU A 178 -16.34 4.42 12.61
CA GLU A 178 -16.53 3.09 13.20
C GLU A 178 -16.02 1.94 12.32
N SER A 179 -15.70 2.23 11.06
CA SER A 179 -15.10 1.22 10.17
C SER A 179 -13.78 0.72 10.71
N LYS A 180 -13.62 -0.61 10.77
CA LYS A 180 -12.42 -1.27 11.30
C LYS A 180 -11.55 -1.83 10.20
N ARG A 181 -10.24 -1.64 10.34
CA ARG A 181 -9.23 -2.15 9.40
C ARG A 181 -8.05 -2.73 10.16
N ASP A 182 -7.45 -3.74 9.57
CA ASP A 182 -6.17 -4.28 9.98
C ASP A 182 -5.09 -3.46 9.29
N TRP A 183 -4.34 -2.67 10.07
CA TRP A 183 -3.28 -1.79 9.59
C TRP A 183 -1.90 -2.27 10.02
N GLY A 184 -1.02 -2.56 9.06
CA GLY A 184 0.37 -2.92 9.32
C GLY A 184 1.37 -1.95 8.69
N TYR A 185 2.65 -2.18 8.92
CA TYR A 185 3.74 -1.36 8.43
C TYR A 185 4.21 -1.83 7.04
N ALA A 186 4.12 -0.97 6.03
CA ALA A 186 4.31 -1.34 4.63
C ALA A 186 5.65 -2.02 4.29
N PRO A 187 6.80 -1.64 4.88
CA PRO A 187 8.07 -2.32 4.62
C PRO A 187 8.06 -3.81 4.96
N GLU A 188 7.35 -4.23 6.00
CA GLU A 188 7.23 -5.65 6.37
C GLU A 188 6.43 -6.43 5.30
N TYR A 189 5.44 -5.79 4.69
CA TYR A 189 4.67 -6.38 3.59
C TYR A 189 5.50 -6.50 2.31
N VAL A 190 6.38 -5.52 2.04
CA VAL A 190 7.32 -5.59 0.90
C VAL A 190 8.29 -6.77 1.06
N GLU A 191 8.78 -7.03 2.28
CA GLU A 191 9.58 -8.21 2.58
C GLU A 191 8.82 -9.51 2.26
N ALA A 192 7.53 -9.58 2.64
CA ALA A 192 6.68 -10.72 2.31
C ALA A 192 6.46 -10.89 0.80
N MET A 193 6.24 -9.80 0.05
CA MET A 193 6.11 -9.83 -1.41
C MET A 193 7.34 -10.49 -2.05
N TRP A 194 8.53 -10.10 -1.64
CA TRP A 194 9.78 -10.69 -2.11
C TRP A 194 9.89 -12.15 -1.70
N THR A 195 9.64 -12.48 -0.44
CA THR A 195 9.72 -13.85 0.09
C THR A 195 8.79 -14.80 -0.67
N MET A 196 7.59 -14.34 -1.05
CA MET A 196 6.64 -15.12 -1.84
C MET A 196 7.22 -15.51 -3.21
N LEU A 197 7.98 -14.63 -3.85
CA LEU A 197 8.63 -14.90 -5.13
C LEU A 197 9.90 -15.76 -4.99
N GLN A 198 10.47 -15.95 -3.81
CA GLN A 198 11.65 -16.80 -3.62
C GLN A 198 11.29 -18.30 -3.41
N ARG A 199 10.01 -18.63 -3.36
CA ARG A 199 9.57 -20.01 -3.13
C ARG A 199 9.70 -20.89 -4.37
N ASP A 200 9.75 -22.23 -4.16
CA ASP A 200 9.80 -23.20 -5.26
C ASP A 200 8.48 -23.31 -6.03
N ALA A 201 7.36 -23.03 -5.37
CA ALA A 201 6.03 -23.07 -5.96
C ALA A 201 5.25 -21.79 -5.65
N ALA A 202 4.52 -21.31 -6.67
CA ALA A 202 3.61 -20.17 -6.51
C ALA A 202 2.37 -20.55 -5.70
N ASP A 203 1.95 -19.68 -4.81
CA ASP A 203 0.77 -19.86 -3.96
C ASP A 203 0.22 -18.48 -3.55
N ASP A 204 -0.96 -18.44 -2.92
CA ASP A 204 -1.62 -17.21 -2.51
C ASP A 204 -1.55 -17.06 -0.99
N PHE A 205 -1.32 -15.83 -0.51
CA PHE A 205 -1.11 -15.55 0.91
C PHE A 205 -1.87 -14.32 1.37
N VAL A 206 -2.60 -14.46 2.48
CA VAL A 206 -3.13 -13.35 3.25
C VAL A 206 -2.01 -12.74 4.12
N LEU A 207 -1.83 -11.43 4.01
CA LEU A 207 -0.87 -10.67 4.81
C LEU A 207 -1.59 -9.59 5.61
N GLY A 208 -1.46 -9.64 6.93
CA GLY A 208 -2.03 -8.69 7.87
C GLY A 208 -1.53 -8.92 9.28
N THR A 209 -1.88 -8.00 10.18
CA THR A 209 -1.45 -8.07 11.58
C THR A 209 -2.26 -9.09 12.39
N GLY A 210 -3.52 -9.30 12.01
CA GLY A 210 -4.50 -10.06 12.77
C GLY A 210 -5.25 -9.20 13.80
N GLU A 211 -4.95 -7.91 13.86
CA GLU A 211 -5.62 -6.95 14.73
C GLU A 211 -6.33 -5.89 13.89
N ALA A 212 -7.57 -5.57 14.22
CA ALA A 212 -8.33 -4.55 13.53
C ALA A 212 -8.71 -3.42 14.48
N HIS A 213 -8.50 -2.20 14.02
CA HIS A 213 -8.77 -0.96 14.75
C HIS A 213 -9.75 -0.09 13.97
N SER A 214 -10.54 0.70 14.68
CA SER A 214 -11.46 1.66 14.07
C SER A 214 -10.72 2.93 13.63
N VAL A 215 -11.34 3.68 12.71
CA VAL A 215 -10.84 5.02 12.35
C VAL A 215 -10.87 5.94 13.57
N ARG A 216 -11.82 5.74 14.51
CA ARG A 216 -11.87 6.45 15.79
C ARG A 216 -10.60 6.20 16.62
N GLU A 217 -10.21 4.93 16.82
CA GLU A 217 -8.98 4.57 17.55
C GLU A 217 -7.73 5.17 16.89
N LEU A 218 -7.68 5.21 15.54
CA LEU A 218 -6.60 5.87 14.81
C LEU A 218 -6.52 7.37 15.11
N VAL A 219 -7.67 8.05 15.14
CA VAL A 219 -7.75 9.49 15.46
C VAL A 219 -7.33 9.73 16.89
N GLU A 220 -7.86 8.95 17.83
CA GLU A 220 -7.56 9.07 19.27
C GLU A 220 -6.06 8.90 19.54
N GLU A 221 -5.43 7.85 18.99
CA GLU A 221 -4.00 7.62 19.16
C GLU A 221 -3.16 8.72 18.50
N ALA A 222 -3.48 9.14 17.27
CA ALA A 222 -2.69 10.13 16.55
C ALA A 222 -2.74 11.53 17.21
N PHE A 223 -3.93 11.99 17.59
CA PHE A 223 -4.12 13.27 18.24
C PHE A 223 -3.55 13.27 19.67
N GLY A 224 -3.88 12.21 20.44
CA GLY A 224 -3.38 12.04 21.81
C GLY A 224 -1.86 12.01 21.87
N TYR A 225 -1.20 11.30 20.94
CA TYR A 225 0.25 11.25 20.83
C TYR A 225 0.88 12.64 20.58
N ALA A 226 0.23 13.49 19.81
CA ALA A 226 0.68 14.86 19.55
C ALA A 226 0.23 15.88 20.61
N GLY A 227 -0.45 15.45 21.67
CA GLY A 227 -0.98 16.32 22.73
C GLY A 227 -2.12 17.23 22.29
N LEU A 228 -2.99 16.74 21.39
CA LEU A 228 -4.16 17.46 20.87
C LEU A 228 -5.46 16.77 21.29
N ASP A 229 -6.50 17.58 21.57
CA ASP A 229 -7.86 17.06 21.73
C ASP A 229 -8.54 16.94 20.35
N TRP A 230 -8.76 15.69 19.90
CA TRP A 230 -9.35 15.45 18.60
C TRP A 230 -10.79 15.97 18.47
N HIS A 231 -11.56 16.05 19.55
CA HIS A 231 -12.94 16.58 19.54
C HIS A 231 -12.98 18.05 19.12
N ALA A 232 -11.93 18.82 19.41
CA ALA A 232 -11.81 20.18 18.97
C ALA A 232 -11.53 20.36 17.47
N HIS A 233 -11.08 19.30 16.80
CA HIS A 233 -10.53 19.41 15.44
C HIS A 233 -11.20 18.50 14.40
N VAL A 234 -11.80 17.39 14.78
CA VAL A 234 -12.39 16.43 13.84
C VAL A 234 -13.88 16.68 13.67
N GLU A 235 -14.32 16.73 12.43
CA GLU A 235 -15.73 16.85 12.03
C GLU A 235 -16.09 15.74 11.05
N ILE A 236 -17.32 15.21 11.18
CA ILE A 236 -17.84 14.21 10.27
C ILE A 236 -18.46 14.92 9.06
N ASP A 237 -18.04 14.48 7.86
CA ASP A 237 -18.59 14.95 6.60
C ASP A 237 -19.19 13.77 5.83
N SER A 238 -20.49 13.83 5.58
CA SER A 238 -21.24 12.80 4.85
C SER A 238 -20.72 12.58 3.42
N GLY A 239 -20.08 13.59 2.83
CA GLY A 239 -19.46 13.50 1.51
C GLY A 239 -18.32 12.49 1.43
N TYR A 240 -17.76 12.06 2.56
CA TYR A 240 -16.71 11.02 2.62
C TYR A 240 -17.25 9.60 2.80
N PHE A 241 -18.56 9.41 3.01
CA PHE A 241 -19.13 8.06 3.04
C PHE A 241 -19.10 7.44 1.64
N ARG A 242 -18.98 6.13 1.60
CA ARG A 242 -19.00 5.34 0.35
C ARG A 242 -20.44 4.91 0.04
N PRO A 243 -20.80 4.70 -1.24
CA PRO A 243 -22.11 4.14 -1.62
C PRO A 243 -22.39 2.77 -0.99
N THR A 244 -21.33 1.96 -0.82
CA THR A 244 -21.33 0.69 -0.07
C THR A 244 -20.12 0.64 0.82
N GLU A 245 -20.34 0.47 2.13
CA GLU A 245 -19.29 0.38 3.12
C GLU A 245 -18.83 -1.06 3.35
N VAL A 246 -17.60 -1.18 3.78
CA VAL A 246 -17.01 -2.40 4.35
C VAL A 246 -16.72 -2.09 5.80
N ASP A 247 -17.46 -2.70 6.71
CA ASP A 247 -17.42 -2.35 8.12
C ASP A 247 -16.18 -2.91 8.81
N PHE A 248 -15.79 -4.15 8.46
CA PHE A 248 -14.77 -4.86 9.23
C PHE A 248 -13.89 -5.76 8.35
N LEU A 249 -12.59 -5.47 8.32
CA LEU A 249 -11.57 -6.33 7.72
C LEU A 249 -10.48 -6.64 8.75
N GLN A 250 -10.23 -7.95 8.97
CA GLN A 250 -9.22 -8.48 9.88
C GLN A 250 -8.60 -9.74 9.29
N ALA A 251 -7.28 -9.78 9.17
CA ALA A 251 -6.56 -10.89 8.57
C ALA A 251 -6.47 -12.12 9.48
N ASP A 252 -6.61 -13.30 8.88
CA ASP A 252 -5.96 -14.50 9.41
C ASP A 252 -4.73 -14.82 8.55
N ALA A 253 -3.57 -14.36 8.99
CA ALA A 253 -2.29 -14.56 8.33
C ALA A 253 -1.56 -15.85 8.79
N SER A 254 -2.28 -16.83 9.31
CA SER A 254 -1.71 -18.08 9.83
C SER A 254 -0.92 -18.85 8.78
N LYS A 255 -1.35 -18.85 7.52
CA LYS A 255 -0.63 -19.47 6.41
C LYS A 255 0.71 -18.77 6.15
N ALA A 256 0.74 -17.44 6.09
CA ALA A 256 1.97 -16.68 5.89
C ALA A 256 2.98 -16.92 7.02
N ARG A 257 2.53 -16.96 8.27
CA ARG A 257 3.38 -17.29 9.43
C ARG A 257 4.00 -18.67 9.29
N ARG A 258 3.20 -19.69 8.97
CA ARG A 258 3.65 -21.09 8.88
C ARG A 258 4.54 -21.35 7.66
N VAL A 259 4.20 -20.76 6.52
CA VAL A 259 4.79 -21.12 5.23
C VAL A 259 5.92 -20.18 4.81
N LEU A 260 5.78 -18.87 5.09
CA LEU A 260 6.78 -17.86 4.76
C LEU A 260 7.69 -17.51 5.96
N GLY A 261 7.33 -17.93 7.18
CA GLY A 261 7.97 -17.46 8.40
C GLY A 261 7.74 -15.96 8.66
N TRP A 262 6.77 -15.36 7.95
CA TRP A 262 6.49 -13.93 8.03
C TRP A 262 5.53 -13.60 9.18
N SER A 263 5.88 -12.57 9.96
CA SER A 263 5.00 -12.02 10.97
C SER A 263 5.30 -10.53 11.17
N PRO A 264 4.27 -9.68 11.34
CA PRO A 264 4.47 -8.25 11.56
C PRO A 264 5.13 -8.01 12.92
N LYS A 265 6.03 -7.02 12.98
CA LYS A 265 6.76 -6.61 14.18
C LYS A 265 6.24 -5.28 14.74
N VAL A 266 5.66 -4.44 13.86
CA VAL A 266 5.14 -3.13 14.22
C VAL A 266 3.66 -3.26 14.58
N THR A 267 3.32 -2.86 15.80
CA THR A 267 1.93 -2.81 16.28
C THR A 267 1.20 -1.59 15.73
N PHE A 268 -0.13 -1.59 15.79
CA PHE A 268 -0.96 -0.45 15.36
C PHE A 268 -0.52 0.87 16.00
N ARG A 269 -0.35 0.89 17.32
CA ARG A 269 0.06 2.10 18.05
C ARG A 269 1.44 2.61 17.61
N GLU A 270 2.38 1.71 17.44
CA GLU A 270 3.71 2.05 16.92
C GLU A 270 3.66 2.62 15.52
N LEU A 271 2.85 2.02 14.63
CA LEU A 271 2.64 2.51 13.27
C LEU A 271 2.11 3.96 13.25
N VAL A 272 1.11 4.25 14.08
CA VAL A 272 0.55 5.61 14.18
C VAL A 272 1.62 6.60 14.63
N ARG A 273 2.42 6.27 15.64
CA ARG A 273 3.49 7.13 16.16
C ARG A 273 4.59 7.37 15.13
N ILE A 274 5.00 6.32 14.41
CA ILE A 274 5.96 6.44 13.28
C ILE A 274 5.45 7.44 12.25
N MET A 275 4.18 7.34 11.87
CA MET A 275 3.60 8.21 10.85
C MET A 275 3.42 9.65 11.34
N VAL A 276 3.00 9.85 12.59
CA VAL A 276 2.85 11.20 13.18
C VAL A 276 4.21 11.89 13.29
N ASP A 277 5.25 11.21 13.80
CA ASP A 277 6.59 11.79 13.92
C ASP A 277 7.15 12.22 12.55
N ALA A 278 6.98 11.38 11.53
CA ALA A 278 7.42 11.70 10.17
C ALA A 278 6.66 12.91 9.57
N ASP A 279 5.34 13.02 9.81
CA ASP A 279 4.55 14.15 9.35
C ASP A 279 4.86 15.44 10.13
N MET A 280 5.15 15.34 11.43
CA MET A 280 5.61 16.49 12.22
C MET A 280 6.95 17.01 11.69
N GLN A 281 7.90 16.12 11.42
CA GLN A 281 9.18 16.50 10.81
C GLN A 281 8.99 17.14 9.44
N SER A 282 8.10 16.58 8.60
CA SER A 282 7.78 17.15 7.28
C SER A 282 7.11 18.54 7.37
N ALA A 283 6.43 18.82 8.48
CA ALA A 283 5.83 20.13 8.76
C ALA A 283 6.79 21.13 9.45
N GLY A 284 8.07 20.78 9.60
CA GLY A 284 9.08 21.62 10.26
C GLY A 284 8.99 21.64 11.79
N LEU A 285 8.25 20.70 12.38
CA LEU A 285 8.12 20.57 13.83
C LEU A 285 9.13 19.57 14.39
N THR A 286 9.47 19.75 15.67
CA THR A 286 10.18 18.70 16.41
C THR A 286 9.23 17.54 16.68
N PRO A 287 9.53 16.30 16.22
CA PRO A 287 8.74 15.12 16.50
C PRO A 287 8.67 14.81 18.01
N VAL A 288 7.64 14.09 18.44
CA VAL A 288 7.57 13.52 19.81
C VAL A 288 8.73 12.53 20.02
N GLY A 289 9.11 11.80 18.97
CA GLY A 289 10.36 11.05 18.87
C GLY A 289 10.25 9.58 19.27
N GLU A 290 9.09 9.09 19.70
CA GLU A 290 8.93 7.66 20.02
C GLU A 290 8.85 6.81 18.75
N GLY A 291 8.18 7.30 17.70
CA GLY A 291 8.10 6.63 16.41
C GLY A 291 9.48 6.40 15.79
N MET A 292 10.37 7.37 15.89
CA MET A 292 11.76 7.24 15.43
C MET A 292 12.53 6.18 16.22
N ARG A 293 12.41 6.18 17.57
CA ARG A 293 13.05 5.16 18.43
C ARG A 293 12.56 3.75 18.14
N ILE A 294 11.27 3.60 17.80
CA ILE A 294 10.70 2.31 17.39
C ILE A 294 11.37 1.80 16.10
N LEU A 295 11.53 2.66 15.10
CA LEU A 295 12.21 2.31 13.86
C LEU A 295 13.67 1.91 14.11
N GLU A 296 14.39 2.69 14.90
CA GLU A 296 15.78 2.39 15.30
C GLU A 296 15.88 1.02 15.98
N GLY A 297 15.04 0.78 16.97
CA GLY A 297 15.09 -0.44 17.77
C GLY A 297 14.71 -1.71 16.98
N LYS A 298 13.75 -1.61 16.02
CA LYS A 298 13.25 -2.78 15.28
C LYS A 298 13.99 -3.03 13.97
N PHE A 299 14.48 -1.98 13.31
CA PHE A 299 15.03 -2.06 11.96
C PHE A 299 16.47 -1.50 11.83
N GLY A 300 17.10 -1.12 12.92
CA GLY A 300 18.50 -0.64 12.93
C GLY A 300 18.69 0.60 12.05
N ASN A 301 19.70 0.56 11.16
CA ASN A 301 20.06 1.69 10.30
C ASN A 301 19.04 2.02 9.19
N TRP A 302 17.79 1.67 9.36
CA TRP A 302 16.69 2.01 8.45
C TRP A 302 16.58 3.52 8.16
N HIS A 303 17.12 4.39 9.03
CA HIS A 303 17.17 5.85 8.84
C HIS A 303 17.84 6.30 7.56
N GLN A 304 18.82 5.56 7.04
CA GLN A 304 19.48 5.92 5.78
C GLN A 304 18.51 5.98 4.61
N TRP A 305 17.37 5.30 4.69
CA TRP A 305 16.31 5.33 3.69
C TRP A 305 15.38 6.54 3.84
N HIS A 306 15.31 7.15 5.05
CA HIS A 306 14.51 8.35 5.32
C HIS A 306 15.26 9.66 5.07
N SER A 307 16.61 9.65 5.13
CA SER A 307 17.42 10.84 4.86
C SER A 307 17.20 11.43 3.46
N GLY A 308 16.74 10.63 2.50
CA GLY A 308 16.31 11.13 1.18
C GLY A 308 15.12 12.10 1.21
N VAL A 309 14.23 12.01 2.21
CA VAL A 309 13.09 12.95 2.36
C VAL A 309 13.56 14.29 2.94
N THR A 310 14.54 14.26 3.84
CA THR A 310 15.08 15.46 4.49
C THR A 310 15.96 16.28 3.53
N ALA A 311 16.70 15.63 2.64
CA ALA A 311 17.57 16.30 1.66
C ALA A 311 16.80 17.11 0.62
N VAL A 312 15.59 16.68 0.24
CA VAL A 312 14.73 17.40 -0.73
C VAL A 312 14.19 18.70 -0.13
N LEU A 313 13.91 18.75 1.17
CA LEU A 313 13.42 19.96 1.83
C LEU A 313 14.51 21.01 2.02
N GLN A 314 15.77 20.62 2.18
CA GLN A 314 16.88 21.56 2.31
C GLN A 314 17.30 22.21 0.97
N ASN A 315 17.09 21.52 -0.16
CA ASN A 315 17.43 22.05 -1.47
C ASN A 315 16.36 22.98 -2.08
N ASN A 316 15.12 22.95 -1.61
CA ASN A 316 14.07 23.86 -2.09
C ASN A 316 14.08 25.22 -1.39
N GLY A 317 14.91 25.44 -0.37
CA GLY A 317 15.10 26.73 0.31
C GLY A 317 16.10 27.67 -0.34
N SER A 318 16.79 27.28 -1.42
CA SER A 318 17.87 28.06 -2.06
C SER A 318 17.63 28.37 -3.55
N ARG A 319 16.37 28.44 -3.98
CA ARG A 319 16.04 29.02 -5.30
C ARG A 319 14.98 30.10 -5.12
N VAL A 320 15.43 31.22 -4.61
CA VAL A 320 14.87 32.56 -4.89
C VAL A 320 16.08 33.37 -5.35
N ASP A 321 16.22 33.48 -6.67
CA ASP A 321 16.69 34.67 -7.39
C ASP A 321 16.37 34.46 -8.88
#